data_a51764d28a33ab179ba01c46cfe2418c
#
_entry.id   a51764d28a33ab179ba01c46cfe2418c
#
_cell.length_a   1.000
_cell.length_b   1.000
_cell.length_c   1.000
_cell.angle_alpha   90.00
_cell.angle_beta   90.00
_cell.angle_gamma   90.00
#
_symmetry.space_group_name_H-M   'P 1'
#
loop_
_entity.id
_entity.type
_entity.pdbx_description
1 polymer ?
#
loop_
_entity_poly.entity_id
_entity_poly.type
_entity_poly.pdbx_seq_one_letter_code
_entity_poly.pdbx_strand_id
1 'polypeptide(L)'
;LVFSTDVAIIKNINADAVIAVYPFTPQQSIMQAIIGVSDVPVFTGVGGGMTNGQRSVSMALSAEHLGAFGVVCNAFITDETIGYIKSAVEIPVVYTVVSERVDLAPRLAAGIDFVNVSCAEKTPEAVKRIREQYPNLPIIATGGPTEETIRRTISAGANAITYTPPTNGELFAENMRAHREKFGKLE
;
A
#
# COMPACT_ATOMS: atom_id res chain seq x y z
N LEU A 1 7.32 7.14 24.51
CA LEU A 1 5.93 7.52 24.29
C LEU A 1 5.43 6.83 23.01
N VAL A 2 4.33 6.11 23.13
CA VAL A 2 3.67 5.46 22.00
C VAL A 2 2.28 6.10 21.84
N PHE A 3 1.98 6.59 20.64
CA PHE A 3 0.67 7.10 20.32
C PHE A 3 -0.21 5.96 19.78
N SER A 4 -1.52 6.03 19.95
CA SER A 4 -2.51 5.13 19.34
C SER A 4 -2.68 5.44 17.84
N THR A 5 -1.64 5.41 17.13
CA THR A 5 -1.29 6.20 16.00
C THR A 5 -2.14 5.91 14.77
N ASP A 6 -1.86 4.85 14.08
CA ASP A 6 -2.44 4.65 12.76
C ASP A 6 -3.93 4.25 12.81
N VAL A 7 -4.39 3.70 13.93
CA VAL A 7 -5.81 3.37 14.16
C VAL A 7 -6.71 4.62 14.05
N ALA A 8 -6.29 5.74 14.68
CA ALA A 8 -7.06 6.97 14.59
C ALA A 8 -7.01 7.59 13.19
N ILE A 9 -5.87 7.49 12.49
CA ILE A 9 -5.75 7.92 11.10
C ILE A 9 -6.65 7.09 10.20
N ILE A 10 -6.58 5.75 10.29
CA ILE A 10 -7.40 4.83 9.49
C ILE A 10 -8.89 5.11 9.67
N LYS A 11 -9.34 5.35 10.91
CA LYS A 11 -10.75 5.62 11.20
C LYS A 11 -11.26 6.96 10.66
N ASN A 12 -10.37 7.94 10.49
CA ASN A 12 -10.73 9.30 10.09
C ASN A 12 -10.22 9.70 8.70
N ILE A 13 -9.70 8.73 7.93
CA ILE A 13 -9.17 9.01 6.59
C ILE A 13 -10.30 9.24 5.59
N ASN A 14 -10.05 10.13 4.63
CA ASN A 14 -10.95 10.40 3.51
C ASN A 14 -10.51 9.73 2.20
N ALA A 15 -9.68 8.69 2.29
CA ALA A 15 -9.27 7.89 1.15
C ALA A 15 -10.34 6.85 0.79
N ASP A 16 -10.31 6.37 -0.45
CA ASP A 16 -11.24 5.33 -0.93
C ASP A 16 -10.85 3.92 -0.47
N ALA A 17 -9.59 3.72 -0.04
CA ALA A 17 -9.08 2.45 0.47
C ALA A 17 -7.84 2.66 1.33
N VAL A 18 -7.47 1.65 2.10
CA VAL A 18 -6.24 1.60 2.92
C VAL A 18 -5.33 0.48 2.40
N ILE A 19 -4.04 0.77 2.24
CA ILE A 19 -3.01 -0.24 2.06
C ILE A 19 -2.21 -0.36 3.35
N ALA A 20 -2.29 -1.51 4.02
CA ALA A 20 -1.51 -1.79 5.22
C ALA A 20 -0.11 -2.28 4.83
N VAL A 21 0.92 -1.52 5.19
CA VAL A 21 2.33 -1.84 4.93
C VAL A 21 3.01 -2.32 6.20
N TYR A 22 3.75 -3.40 6.09
CA TYR A 22 4.47 -3.99 7.22
C TYR A 22 5.98 -3.93 6.97
N PRO A 23 6.75 -3.19 7.80
CA PRO A 23 8.21 -3.22 7.73
C PRO A 23 8.80 -4.52 8.29
N PHE A 24 8.01 -5.25 9.08
CA PHE A 24 8.32 -6.55 9.66
C PHE A 24 7.46 -7.66 9.06
N THR A 25 7.65 -8.90 9.51
CA THR A 25 6.76 -10.01 9.15
C THR A 25 5.31 -9.66 9.53
N PRO A 26 4.36 -9.75 8.61
CA PRO A 26 2.94 -9.50 8.89
C PRO A 26 2.42 -10.40 10.03
N GLN A 27 1.49 -9.86 10.80
CA GLN A 27 0.85 -10.57 11.90
C GLN A 27 -0.67 -10.47 11.79
N GLN A 28 -1.36 -11.57 11.99
CA GLN A 28 -2.83 -11.65 11.89
C GLN A 28 -3.54 -10.66 12.81
N SER A 29 -3.02 -10.46 14.03
CA SER A 29 -3.60 -9.50 14.99
C SER A 29 -3.56 -8.06 14.50
N ILE A 30 -2.50 -7.67 13.78
CA ILE A 30 -2.38 -6.33 13.19
C ILE A 30 -3.36 -6.21 12.01
N MET A 31 -3.42 -7.22 11.13
CA MET A 31 -4.37 -7.24 10.03
C MET A 31 -5.81 -7.12 10.52
N GLN A 32 -6.18 -7.91 11.53
CA GLN A 32 -7.50 -7.87 12.15
C GLN A 32 -7.82 -6.50 12.73
N ALA A 33 -6.86 -5.88 13.43
CA ALA A 33 -7.04 -4.55 14.01
C ALA A 33 -7.28 -3.47 12.94
N ILE A 34 -6.50 -3.49 11.85
CA ILE A 34 -6.63 -2.52 10.75
C ILE A 34 -7.97 -2.71 10.03
N ILE A 35 -8.32 -3.94 9.67
CA ILE A 35 -9.59 -4.26 9.00
C ILE A 35 -10.77 -3.89 9.89
N GLY A 36 -10.70 -4.21 11.20
CA GLY A 36 -11.77 -3.96 12.14
C GLY A 36 -12.07 -2.49 12.44
N VAL A 37 -11.10 -1.59 12.22
CA VAL A 37 -11.30 -0.15 12.43
C VAL A 37 -11.57 0.65 11.15
N SER A 38 -11.26 0.09 9.99
CA SER A 38 -11.42 0.77 8.70
C SER A 38 -12.88 0.77 8.26
N ASP A 39 -13.38 1.93 7.81
CA ASP A 39 -14.68 2.05 7.16
C ASP A 39 -14.60 1.93 5.63
N VAL A 40 -13.39 1.73 5.09
CA VAL A 40 -13.11 1.59 3.66
C VAL A 40 -12.36 0.28 3.39
N PRO A 41 -12.35 -0.22 2.14
CA PRO A 41 -11.63 -1.44 1.79
C PRO A 41 -10.17 -1.42 2.21
N VAL A 42 -9.68 -2.56 2.72
CA VAL A 42 -8.29 -2.71 3.19
C VAL A 42 -7.55 -3.73 2.32
N PHE A 43 -6.44 -3.30 1.77
CA PHE A 43 -5.44 -4.18 1.17
C PHE A 43 -4.36 -4.48 2.21
N THR A 44 -4.08 -5.74 2.49
CA THR A 44 -3.09 -6.13 3.51
C THR A 44 -1.81 -6.65 2.89
N GLY A 45 -0.67 -6.19 3.39
CA GLY A 45 0.64 -6.74 3.00
C GLY A 45 0.81 -8.17 3.53
N VAL A 46 1.23 -9.08 2.67
CA VAL A 46 1.48 -10.50 3.03
C VAL A 46 2.94 -10.89 2.90
N GLY A 47 3.80 -9.94 2.55
CA GLY A 47 5.23 -10.14 2.34
C GLY A 47 6.08 -9.08 3.03
N GLY A 48 5.69 -8.55 4.19
CA GLY A 48 6.46 -7.56 4.94
C GLY A 48 7.88 -8.03 5.22
N GLY A 49 8.83 -7.09 5.11
CA GLY A 49 10.24 -7.42 5.16
C GLY A 49 10.62 -8.34 3.99
N MET A 50 11.23 -9.48 4.28
CA MET A 50 11.61 -10.50 3.30
C MET A 50 10.74 -11.77 3.38
N THR A 51 9.53 -11.67 3.91
CA THR A 51 8.60 -12.80 4.02
C THR A 51 8.21 -13.30 2.63
N ASN A 52 8.29 -14.60 2.44
CA ASN A 52 8.04 -15.29 1.17
C ASN A 52 7.56 -16.73 1.43
N GLY A 53 7.20 -17.46 0.36
CA GLY A 53 6.81 -18.87 0.42
C GLY A 53 5.54 -19.10 1.25
N GLN A 54 5.47 -20.22 1.94
CA GLN A 54 4.28 -20.67 2.68
C GLN A 54 3.79 -19.68 3.75
N ARG A 55 4.68 -18.85 4.30
CA ARG A 55 4.25 -17.80 5.23
C ARG A 55 3.37 -16.76 4.55
N SER A 56 3.78 -16.29 3.36
CA SER A 56 2.98 -15.33 2.59
C SER A 56 1.63 -15.93 2.16
N VAL A 57 1.60 -17.22 1.78
CA VAL A 57 0.37 -17.93 1.45
C VAL A 57 -0.57 -18.03 2.66
N SER A 58 -0.05 -18.44 3.82
CA SER A 58 -0.83 -18.51 5.06
C SER A 58 -1.38 -17.14 5.47
N MET A 59 -0.57 -16.09 5.31
CA MET A 59 -1.00 -14.72 5.61
C MET A 59 -2.06 -14.22 4.63
N ALA A 60 -1.97 -14.58 3.34
CA ALA A 60 -2.96 -14.23 2.34
C ALA A 60 -4.33 -14.86 2.64
N LEU A 61 -4.34 -16.15 2.96
CA LEU A 61 -5.56 -16.86 3.35
C LEU A 61 -6.17 -16.26 4.63
N SER A 62 -5.32 -15.94 5.61
CA SER A 62 -5.78 -15.25 6.84
C SER A 62 -6.37 -13.88 6.55
N ALA A 63 -5.76 -13.12 5.63
CA ALA A 63 -6.26 -11.81 5.22
C ALA A 63 -7.66 -11.90 4.61
N GLU A 64 -7.87 -12.85 3.72
CA GLU A 64 -9.19 -13.11 3.10
C GLU A 64 -10.23 -13.47 4.16
N HIS A 65 -9.92 -14.40 5.06
CA HIS A 65 -10.83 -14.79 6.15
C HIS A 65 -11.16 -13.64 7.12
N LEU A 66 -10.26 -12.67 7.25
CA LEU A 66 -10.49 -11.46 8.04
C LEU A 66 -11.28 -10.38 7.29
N GLY A 67 -11.56 -10.56 6.00
CA GLY A 67 -12.31 -9.62 5.19
C GLY A 67 -11.47 -8.58 4.47
N ALA A 68 -10.19 -8.83 4.24
CA ALA A 68 -9.38 -7.98 3.38
C ALA A 68 -9.95 -7.89 1.96
N PHE A 69 -9.88 -6.73 1.34
CA PHE A 69 -10.30 -6.54 -0.05
C PHE A 69 -9.29 -7.14 -1.04
N GLY A 70 -8.03 -7.19 -0.68
CA GLY A 70 -6.96 -7.77 -1.48
C GLY A 70 -5.68 -7.93 -0.68
N VAL A 71 -4.71 -8.62 -1.25
CA VAL A 71 -3.39 -8.82 -0.64
C VAL A 71 -2.28 -8.17 -1.45
N VAL A 72 -1.31 -7.58 -0.76
CA VAL A 72 -0.18 -6.89 -1.39
C VAL A 72 1.10 -7.68 -1.16
N CYS A 73 1.70 -8.12 -2.25
CA CYS A 73 2.98 -8.80 -2.28
C CYS A 73 4.13 -7.78 -2.38
N ASN A 74 5.22 -8.05 -1.66
CA ASN A 74 6.43 -7.24 -1.77
C ASN A 74 7.17 -7.49 -3.11
N ALA A 75 8.16 -6.63 -3.43
CA ALA A 75 8.93 -6.73 -4.67
C ALA A 75 9.84 -7.97 -4.74
N PHE A 76 10.13 -8.63 -3.61
CA PHE A 76 11.03 -9.78 -3.52
C PHE A 76 10.32 -11.12 -3.58
N ILE A 77 8.99 -11.11 -3.66
CA ILE A 77 8.21 -12.35 -3.75
C ILE A 77 8.54 -13.11 -5.03
N THR A 78 8.60 -14.44 -4.95
CA THR A 78 8.83 -15.30 -6.11
C THR A 78 7.53 -15.53 -6.89
N ASP A 79 7.64 -15.78 -8.21
CA ASP A 79 6.49 -16.11 -9.06
C ASP A 79 5.76 -17.36 -8.56
N GLU A 80 6.51 -18.35 -8.09
CA GLU A 80 5.97 -19.55 -7.49
C GLU A 80 5.09 -19.23 -6.26
N THR A 81 5.56 -18.33 -5.38
CA THR A 81 4.77 -17.91 -4.21
C THR A 81 3.53 -17.14 -4.62
N ILE A 82 3.61 -16.28 -5.65
CA ILE A 82 2.44 -15.60 -6.21
C ILE A 82 1.41 -16.63 -6.69
N GLY A 83 1.85 -17.64 -7.44
CA GLY A 83 0.99 -18.71 -7.91
C GLY A 83 0.29 -19.49 -6.78
N TYR A 84 1.03 -19.78 -5.71
CA TYR A 84 0.43 -20.43 -4.53
C TYR A 84 -0.56 -19.49 -3.81
N ILE A 85 -0.27 -18.21 -3.67
CA ILE A 85 -1.23 -17.25 -3.11
C ILE A 85 -2.48 -17.21 -3.98
N LYS A 86 -2.32 -17.03 -5.30
CA LYS A 86 -3.47 -16.95 -6.23
C LYS A 86 -4.33 -18.21 -6.25
N SER A 87 -3.74 -19.37 -6.00
CA SER A 87 -4.49 -20.62 -5.88
C SER A 87 -5.21 -20.79 -4.53
N ALA A 88 -4.80 -20.05 -3.51
CA ALA A 88 -5.31 -20.15 -2.14
C ALA A 88 -6.40 -19.13 -1.82
N VAL A 89 -6.44 -17.99 -2.52
CA VAL A 89 -7.38 -16.88 -2.25
C VAL A 89 -8.16 -16.47 -3.50
N GLU A 90 -9.38 -15.98 -3.29
CA GLU A 90 -10.24 -15.43 -4.35
C GLU A 90 -10.10 -13.92 -4.49
N ILE A 91 -9.60 -13.24 -3.43
CA ILE A 91 -9.39 -11.80 -3.43
C ILE A 91 -8.21 -11.40 -4.32
N PRO A 92 -8.18 -10.14 -4.82
CA PRO A 92 -7.12 -9.65 -5.69
C PRO A 92 -5.72 -9.74 -5.09
N VAL A 93 -4.76 -10.12 -5.93
CA VAL A 93 -3.33 -10.19 -5.61
C VAL A 93 -2.60 -9.03 -6.26
N VAL A 94 -2.02 -8.16 -5.46
CA VAL A 94 -1.30 -6.95 -5.89
C VAL A 94 0.20 -7.18 -5.78
N TYR A 95 0.96 -6.89 -6.83
CA TYR A 95 2.42 -6.98 -6.83
C TYR A 95 3.05 -5.60 -6.72
N THR A 96 4.05 -5.44 -5.83
CA THR A 96 4.77 -4.16 -5.65
C THR A 96 5.96 -4.06 -6.60
N VAL A 97 5.93 -3.05 -7.46
CA VAL A 97 6.97 -2.69 -8.42
C VAL A 97 7.83 -1.59 -7.83
N VAL A 98 9.12 -1.86 -7.62
CA VAL A 98 10.10 -0.90 -7.08
C VAL A 98 11.17 -0.49 -8.08
N SER A 99 11.11 -0.99 -9.30
CA SER A 99 12.05 -0.70 -10.37
C SER A 99 11.34 -0.47 -11.70
N GLU A 100 11.72 0.59 -12.41
CA GLU A 100 11.24 0.86 -13.76
C GLU A 100 11.57 -0.25 -14.78
N ARG A 101 12.55 -1.10 -14.46
CA ARG A 101 13.04 -2.16 -15.36
C ARG A 101 12.44 -3.54 -15.10
N VAL A 102 11.47 -3.65 -14.18
CA VAL A 102 10.89 -4.96 -13.85
C VAL A 102 10.17 -5.53 -15.09
N ASP A 103 10.38 -6.82 -15.32
CA ASP A 103 9.57 -7.61 -16.24
C ASP A 103 8.32 -8.12 -15.51
N LEU A 104 7.16 -7.71 -15.96
CA LEU A 104 5.88 -8.11 -15.38
C LEU A 104 5.29 -9.37 -16.00
N ALA A 105 5.80 -9.83 -17.14
CA ALA A 105 5.22 -10.99 -17.81
C ALA A 105 5.20 -12.25 -16.92
N PRO A 106 6.29 -12.63 -16.21
CA PRO A 106 6.25 -13.75 -15.28
C PRO A 106 5.27 -13.55 -14.12
N ARG A 107 5.17 -12.30 -13.60
CA ARG A 107 4.24 -11.97 -12.49
C ARG A 107 2.78 -12.11 -12.89
N LEU A 108 2.45 -11.61 -14.10
CA LEU A 108 1.11 -11.75 -14.68
C LEU A 108 0.77 -13.22 -14.95
N ALA A 109 1.72 -13.99 -15.47
CA ALA A 109 1.56 -15.44 -15.67
C ALA A 109 1.35 -16.19 -14.34
N ALA A 110 1.97 -15.70 -13.25
CA ALA A 110 1.77 -16.24 -11.91
C ALA A 110 0.43 -15.86 -11.28
N GLY A 111 -0.29 -14.86 -11.83
CA GLY A 111 -1.66 -14.55 -11.44
C GLY A 111 -1.85 -13.28 -10.62
N ILE A 112 -0.98 -12.28 -10.75
CA ILE A 112 -1.27 -10.96 -10.16
C ILE A 112 -2.43 -10.29 -10.90
N ASP A 113 -3.25 -9.57 -10.15
CA ASP A 113 -4.40 -8.83 -10.68
C ASP A 113 -4.09 -7.34 -10.87
N PHE A 114 -3.30 -6.75 -9.98
CA PHE A 114 -2.93 -5.33 -9.97
C PHE A 114 -1.42 -5.17 -9.75
N VAL A 115 -0.92 -3.98 -10.05
CA VAL A 115 0.41 -3.55 -9.62
C VAL A 115 0.33 -2.32 -8.73
N ASN A 116 1.19 -2.28 -7.71
CA ASN A 116 1.46 -1.11 -6.89
C ASN A 116 2.86 -0.57 -7.25
N VAL A 117 2.92 0.53 -7.98
CA VAL A 117 4.18 1.09 -8.50
C VAL A 117 4.75 2.11 -7.51
N SER A 118 5.91 1.80 -6.95
CA SER A 118 6.61 2.63 -5.96
C SER A 118 8.10 2.73 -6.32
N CYS A 119 8.40 3.49 -7.38
CA CYS A 119 9.74 3.66 -7.95
C CYS A 119 10.36 5.02 -7.58
N ALA A 120 9.95 5.63 -6.47
CA ALA A 120 10.38 6.96 -6.03
C ALA A 120 10.16 8.00 -7.15
N GLU A 121 11.17 8.81 -7.49
CA GLU A 121 11.07 9.85 -8.51
C GLU A 121 10.76 9.32 -9.92
N LYS A 122 11.03 8.03 -10.16
CA LYS A 122 10.79 7.35 -11.45
C LYS A 122 9.43 6.69 -11.55
N THR A 123 8.55 6.89 -10.57
CA THR A 123 7.21 6.30 -10.58
C THR A 123 6.40 6.69 -11.83
N PRO A 124 6.35 7.96 -12.29
CA PRO A 124 5.60 8.33 -13.49
C PRO A 124 6.09 7.61 -14.75
N GLU A 125 7.41 7.50 -14.92
CA GLU A 125 8.05 6.83 -16.06
C GLU A 125 7.77 5.32 -16.05
N ALA A 126 7.82 4.71 -14.86
CA ALA A 126 7.48 3.29 -14.68
C ALA A 126 5.99 3.03 -15.00
N VAL A 127 5.09 3.88 -14.51
CA VAL A 127 3.65 3.81 -14.80
C VAL A 127 3.39 3.92 -16.30
N LYS A 128 3.99 4.92 -16.96
CA LYS A 128 3.83 5.12 -18.41
C LYS A 128 4.25 3.87 -19.18
N ARG A 129 5.44 3.32 -18.89
CA ARG A 129 5.94 2.12 -19.55
C ARG A 129 5.03 0.90 -19.32
N ILE A 130 4.55 0.71 -18.09
CA ILE A 130 3.63 -0.39 -17.77
C ILE A 130 2.33 -0.21 -18.53
N ARG A 131 1.77 0.99 -18.57
CA ARG A 131 0.53 1.30 -19.29
C ARG A 131 0.64 1.07 -20.80
N GLU A 132 1.78 1.44 -21.40
CA GLU A 132 2.04 1.19 -22.82
C GLU A 132 2.13 -0.30 -23.13
N GLN A 133 2.73 -1.09 -22.25
CA GLN A 133 2.92 -2.52 -22.44
C GLN A 133 1.66 -3.33 -22.06
N TYR A 134 0.92 -2.89 -21.05
CA TYR A 134 -0.26 -3.55 -20.49
C TYR A 134 -1.43 -2.56 -20.34
N PRO A 135 -2.13 -2.21 -21.42
CA PRO A 135 -3.12 -1.13 -21.45
C PRO A 135 -4.28 -1.30 -20.44
N ASN A 136 -4.64 -2.53 -20.11
CA ASN A 136 -5.77 -2.86 -19.24
C ASN A 136 -5.38 -3.25 -17.81
N LEU A 137 -4.08 -3.33 -17.50
CA LEU A 137 -3.63 -3.69 -16.15
C LEU A 137 -3.96 -2.56 -15.17
N PRO A 138 -4.68 -2.81 -14.06
CA PRO A 138 -4.90 -1.80 -13.05
C PRO A 138 -3.59 -1.42 -12.36
N ILE A 139 -3.34 -0.11 -12.23
CA ILE A 139 -2.12 0.45 -11.66
C ILE A 139 -2.47 1.35 -10.49
N ILE A 140 -2.05 0.94 -9.29
CA ILE A 140 -1.94 1.80 -8.13
C ILE A 140 -0.53 2.37 -8.13
N ALA A 141 -0.32 3.64 -7.82
CA ALA A 141 1.02 4.22 -7.83
C ALA A 141 1.23 5.21 -6.69
N THR A 142 2.45 5.28 -6.17
CA THR A 142 2.84 6.31 -5.21
C THR A 142 2.90 7.66 -5.91
N GLY A 143 2.11 8.62 -5.42
CA GLY A 143 1.95 9.93 -6.07
C GLY A 143 3.16 10.85 -5.92
N GLY A 144 4.04 10.58 -4.95
CA GLY A 144 5.14 11.48 -4.59
C GLY A 144 4.71 12.62 -3.66
N PRO A 145 5.66 13.48 -3.25
CA PRO A 145 5.44 14.45 -2.17
C PRO A 145 4.74 15.76 -2.61
N THR A 146 4.56 15.98 -3.90
CA THR A 146 4.00 17.25 -4.42
C THR A 146 2.79 16.97 -5.33
N GLU A 147 1.92 17.97 -5.41
CA GLU A 147 0.76 17.92 -6.32
C GLU A 147 1.20 17.72 -7.78
N GLU A 148 2.32 18.31 -8.18
CA GLU A 148 2.87 18.17 -9.52
C GLU A 148 3.25 16.71 -9.81
N THR A 149 3.95 16.04 -8.89
CA THR A 149 4.33 14.62 -9.04
C THR A 149 3.10 13.72 -9.07
N ILE A 150 2.08 14.01 -8.26
CA ILE A 150 0.80 13.30 -8.28
C ILE A 150 0.14 13.44 -9.66
N ARG A 151 0.01 14.67 -10.18
CA ARG A 151 -0.58 14.94 -11.51
C ARG A 151 0.18 14.24 -12.64
N ARG A 152 1.52 14.24 -12.59
CA ARG A 152 2.35 13.52 -13.57
C ARG A 152 2.10 12.02 -13.53
N THR A 153 1.98 11.44 -12.35
CA THR A 153 1.73 10.00 -12.16
C THR A 153 0.34 9.61 -12.69
N ILE A 154 -0.69 10.42 -12.43
CA ILE A 154 -2.04 10.21 -12.98
C ILE A 154 -2.01 10.33 -14.51
N SER A 155 -1.37 11.37 -15.04
CA SER A 155 -1.26 11.59 -16.51
C SER A 155 -0.47 10.48 -17.20
N ALA A 156 0.43 9.79 -16.49
CA ALA A 156 1.14 8.62 -16.98
C ALA A 156 0.26 7.37 -17.09
N GLY A 157 -0.95 7.37 -16.53
CA GLY A 157 -1.92 6.29 -16.64
C GLY A 157 -2.16 5.48 -15.37
N ALA A 158 -1.80 5.99 -14.18
CA ALA A 158 -2.20 5.38 -12.91
C ALA A 158 -3.72 5.47 -12.72
N ASN A 159 -4.34 4.38 -12.22
CA ASN A 159 -5.75 4.31 -11.89
C ASN A 159 -6.05 4.84 -10.48
N ALA A 160 -5.09 4.69 -9.57
CA ALA A 160 -5.18 5.15 -8.20
C ALA A 160 -3.82 5.63 -7.71
N ILE A 161 -3.85 6.53 -6.73
CA ILE A 161 -2.66 7.11 -6.12
C ILE A 161 -2.63 6.72 -4.63
N THR A 162 -1.47 6.29 -4.16
CA THR A 162 -1.21 6.13 -2.74
C THR A 162 -0.40 7.28 -2.18
N TYR A 163 -0.67 7.63 -0.95
CA TYR A 163 0.14 8.56 -0.16
C TYR A 163 0.23 8.06 1.28
N THR A 164 1.28 8.49 1.97
CA THR A 164 1.42 8.22 3.40
C THR A 164 0.88 9.40 4.17
N PRO A 165 -0.18 9.23 4.98
CA PRO A 165 -0.72 10.31 5.78
C PRO A 165 0.28 10.70 6.89
N PRO A 166 0.19 11.92 7.44
CA PRO A 166 0.97 12.30 8.61
C PRO A 166 0.62 11.40 9.79
N THR A 167 1.60 11.09 10.62
CA THR A 167 1.40 10.34 11.86
C THR A 167 0.64 11.18 12.89
N ASN A 168 -0.02 10.51 13.84
CA ASN A 168 -0.63 11.22 14.98
C ASN A 168 0.37 12.06 15.77
N GLY A 169 1.63 11.61 15.86
CA GLY A 169 2.69 12.37 16.50
C GLY A 169 2.99 13.68 15.80
N GLU A 170 3.04 13.68 14.47
CA GLU A 170 3.23 14.88 13.64
C GLU A 170 2.04 15.82 13.74
N LEU A 171 0.81 15.30 13.62
CA LEU A 171 -0.41 16.09 13.78
C LEU A 171 -0.51 16.73 15.18
N PHE A 172 -0.17 15.97 16.22
CA PHE A 172 -0.14 16.49 17.59
C PHE A 172 0.93 17.58 17.76
N ALA A 173 2.13 17.38 17.25
CA ALA A 173 3.21 18.36 17.31
C ALA A 173 2.85 19.66 16.59
N GLU A 174 2.21 19.58 15.43
CA GLU A 174 1.73 20.72 14.66
C GLU A 174 0.65 21.51 15.42
N ASN A 175 -0.36 20.82 15.95
CA ASN A 175 -1.41 21.44 16.74
C ASN A 175 -0.85 22.12 18.01
N MET A 176 0.10 21.46 18.69
CA MET A 176 0.74 22.04 19.88
C MET A 176 1.61 23.25 19.56
N ARG A 177 2.28 23.26 18.40
CA ARG A 177 3.03 24.41 17.93
C ARG A 177 2.10 25.59 17.67
N ALA A 178 1.04 25.41 16.90
CA ALA A 178 0.04 26.42 16.61
C ALA A 178 -0.60 26.97 17.90
N HIS A 179 -0.86 26.09 18.86
CA HIS A 179 -1.41 26.49 20.18
C HIS A 179 -0.43 27.38 20.97
N ARG A 180 0.85 27.00 21.04
CA ARG A 180 1.89 27.80 21.71
C ARG A 180 2.08 29.18 21.03
N GLU A 181 2.08 29.24 19.72
CA GLU A 181 2.18 30.50 18.97
C GLU A 181 1.00 31.41 19.24
N LYS A 182 -0.21 30.86 19.44
CA LYS A 182 -1.42 31.61 19.74
C LYS A 182 -1.44 32.12 21.18
N PHE A 183 -1.01 31.31 22.15
CA PHE A 183 -1.10 31.61 23.56
C PHE A 183 0.21 32.15 24.19
N GLY A 184 1.39 31.80 23.62
CA GLY A 184 2.67 32.37 24.06
C GLY A 184 2.91 33.85 23.69
N LYS A 185 1.98 34.49 22.99
CA LYS A 185 1.96 35.92 22.74
C LYS A 185 1.13 36.73 23.77
N LEU A 186 0.66 36.04 24.82
CA LEU A 186 -0.18 36.64 25.87
C LEU A 186 0.60 36.87 27.18
N GLU A 187 1.92 36.66 27.20
CA GLU A 187 2.87 37.05 28.22
C GLU A 187 3.79 38.18 27.66
#